data_5da63c48154cc873bf80467c5b991d18
#
_entry.id   5da63c48154cc873bf80467c5b991d18
#
_cell.length_a   1.000
_cell.length_b   1.000
_cell.length_c   1.000
_cell.angle_alpha   90.00
_cell.angle_beta   90.00
_cell.angle_gamma   90.00
#
_symmetry.space_group_name_H-M   'P 1'
#
loop_
_entity.id
_entity.type
_entity.pdbx_description
1 polymer ?
#
loop_
_entity_poly.entity_id
_entity_poly.type
_entity_poly.pdbx_seq_one_letter_code
_entity_poly.pdbx_strand_id
1 'polypeptide(L)'
;MNIDLHTHGKLSKKSTFSPEYFAEMMFEAKANGLQAVALTEHFNTSNFFAMYDALDQTYPYNGHYYDVNGLKLFPGMEVDIAETGHILLIGLKENVLAVRALLDEHTQEGNFIPFKQLLDMADEHNLWKIGAHPFRTSTPLHQLDPALLQRLDAFDFNAKDIYMQGVETYKNLITPFAEKLGMPVIAGSDSHQCLQYGSVVNRLQDSCSTVEELKEAIKQGNYEIEVSPCLHTKVKASVMMKKLLKQLIGEAPSRDEAELGYMA
;
A
#
# COMPACT_ATOMS: atom_id res chain seq x y z
N MET A 1 -10.19 -11.90 10.15
CA MET A 1 -10.47 -10.64 9.39
C MET A 1 -9.66 -10.61 8.11
N ASN A 2 -10.27 -10.29 6.97
CA ASN A 2 -9.58 -10.16 5.69
C ASN A 2 -9.16 -8.71 5.47
N ILE A 3 -7.86 -8.45 5.24
CA ILE A 3 -7.32 -7.11 5.08
C ILE A 3 -6.32 -7.04 3.91
N ASP A 4 -6.39 -5.92 3.17
CA ASP A 4 -5.38 -5.49 2.19
C ASP A 4 -4.56 -4.35 2.78
N LEU A 5 -3.25 -4.52 2.87
CA LEU A 5 -2.35 -3.59 3.58
C LEU A 5 -1.63 -2.61 2.65
N HIS A 6 -1.93 -2.64 1.34
CA HIS A 6 -1.37 -1.71 0.36
C HIS A 6 -2.42 -1.30 -0.68
N THR A 7 -3.08 -0.17 -0.44
CA THR A 7 -4.13 0.34 -1.35
C THR A 7 -4.05 1.86 -1.50
N HIS A 8 -4.54 2.37 -2.63
CA HIS A 8 -4.58 3.80 -2.94
C HIS A 8 -6.01 4.29 -3.08
N GLY A 9 -6.25 5.55 -2.73
CA GLY A 9 -7.56 6.20 -2.83
C GLY A 9 -7.78 6.94 -4.15
N LYS A 10 -6.75 7.01 -4.99
CA LYS A 10 -6.73 7.78 -6.24
C LYS A 10 -6.25 6.93 -7.41
N LEU A 11 -6.63 7.33 -8.62
CA LEU A 11 -6.19 6.68 -9.84
C LEU A 11 -4.68 6.84 -10.08
N SER A 12 -4.12 8.00 -9.72
CA SER A 12 -2.69 8.33 -9.87
C SER A 12 -2.27 9.44 -8.91
N LYS A 13 -0.95 9.65 -8.74
CA LYS A 13 -0.38 10.78 -7.97
C LYS A 13 -0.89 12.14 -8.45
N LYS A 14 -1.23 12.28 -9.73
CA LYS A 14 -1.64 13.55 -10.36
C LYS A 14 -3.15 13.75 -10.40
N SER A 15 -3.94 12.67 -10.38
CA SER A 15 -5.40 12.79 -10.43
C SER A 15 -5.96 13.49 -9.19
N THR A 16 -7.08 14.17 -9.34
CA THR A 16 -7.82 14.74 -8.20
C THR A 16 -8.51 13.61 -7.43
N PHE A 17 -8.59 13.73 -6.12
CA PHE A 17 -9.40 12.82 -5.30
C PHE A 17 -10.88 13.03 -5.63
N SER A 18 -11.59 11.95 -5.94
CA SER A 18 -13.05 11.92 -6.13
C SER A 18 -13.67 11.07 -5.03
N PRO A 19 -14.52 11.65 -4.17
CA PRO A 19 -15.26 10.91 -3.16
C PRO A 19 -16.11 9.78 -3.74
N GLU A 20 -16.72 9.98 -4.92
CA GLU A 20 -17.55 8.99 -5.61
C GLU A 20 -16.69 7.80 -6.09
N TYR A 21 -15.55 8.07 -6.72
CA TYR A 21 -14.61 7.04 -7.15
C TYR A 21 -14.09 6.24 -5.96
N PHE A 22 -13.72 6.94 -4.89
CA PHE A 22 -13.27 6.30 -3.65
C PHE A 22 -14.35 5.42 -3.01
N ALA A 23 -15.60 5.93 -2.94
CA ALA A 23 -16.73 5.17 -2.40
C ALA A 23 -16.99 3.88 -3.19
N GLU A 24 -16.91 3.94 -4.53
CA GLU A 24 -17.01 2.76 -5.40
C GLU A 24 -15.87 1.77 -5.15
N MET A 25 -14.63 2.25 -5.02
CA MET A 25 -13.50 1.40 -4.67
C MET A 25 -13.71 0.66 -3.35
N MET A 26 -14.17 1.35 -2.30
CA MET A 26 -14.43 0.75 -0.99
C MET A 26 -15.62 -0.23 -1.03
N PHE A 27 -16.64 0.07 -1.80
CA PHE A 27 -17.75 -0.85 -2.05
C PHE A 27 -17.26 -2.14 -2.69
N GLU A 28 -16.45 -2.05 -3.73
CA GLU A 28 -15.85 -3.22 -4.41
C GLU A 28 -14.84 -3.97 -3.53
N ALA A 29 -14.06 -3.28 -2.70
CA ALA A 29 -13.21 -3.93 -1.72
C ALA A 29 -14.02 -4.84 -0.77
N LYS A 30 -15.14 -4.32 -0.25
CA LYS A 30 -16.06 -5.07 0.60
C LYS A 30 -16.76 -6.20 -0.17
N ALA A 31 -17.20 -5.98 -1.40
CA ALA A 31 -17.85 -7.00 -2.25
C ALA A 31 -16.88 -8.16 -2.58
N ASN A 32 -15.56 -7.89 -2.62
CA ASN A 32 -14.51 -8.90 -2.77
C ASN A 32 -14.07 -9.54 -1.44
N GLY A 33 -14.84 -9.38 -0.36
CA GLY A 33 -14.66 -10.08 0.91
C GLY A 33 -13.67 -9.42 1.87
N LEU A 34 -13.20 -8.21 1.59
CA LEU A 34 -12.36 -7.46 2.52
C LEU A 34 -13.22 -6.86 3.65
N GLN A 35 -12.70 -6.90 4.85
CA GLN A 35 -13.29 -6.30 6.05
C GLN A 35 -12.48 -5.08 6.51
N ALA A 36 -11.24 -4.98 6.00
CA ALA A 36 -10.37 -3.85 6.25
C ALA A 36 -9.44 -3.58 5.06
N VAL A 37 -8.99 -2.34 4.93
CA VAL A 37 -7.92 -1.91 4.03
C VAL A 37 -7.02 -0.89 4.74
N ALA A 38 -5.74 -0.83 4.36
CA ALA A 38 -4.89 0.29 4.71
C ALA A 38 -4.81 1.25 3.52
N LEU A 39 -5.19 2.50 3.72
CA LEU A 39 -5.05 3.56 2.73
C LEU A 39 -3.61 4.07 2.76
N THR A 40 -2.79 3.53 1.89
CA THR A 40 -1.37 3.89 1.74
C THR A 40 -1.14 4.77 0.51
N GLU A 41 -1.95 5.83 0.36
CA GLU A 41 -1.81 6.75 -0.76
C GLU A 41 -0.39 7.34 -0.82
N HIS A 42 0.11 7.58 -2.02
CA HIS A 42 1.42 8.20 -2.20
C HIS A 42 1.54 9.52 -1.46
N PHE A 43 2.58 9.68 -0.64
CA PHE A 43 2.80 10.88 0.19
C PHE A 43 2.91 12.17 -0.64
N ASN A 44 3.46 12.08 -1.86
CA ASN A 44 3.65 13.19 -2.78
C ASN A 44 2.52 13.35 -3.81
N THR A 45 1.36 12.72 -3.55
CA THR A 45 0.16 12.90 -4.38
C THR A 45 -0.37 14.32 -4.27
N SER A 46 -0.98 14.82 -5.35
CA SER A 46 -1.64 16.12 -5.31
C SER A 46 -2.77 16.12 -4.26
N ASN A 47 -2.83 17.19 -3.46
CA ASN A 47 -3.89 17.39 -2.46
C ASN A 47 -4.03 16.25 -1.42
N PHE A 48 -2.90 15.70 -0.92
CA PHE A 48 -2.91 14.64 0.10
C PHE A 48 -3.78 14.99 1.31
N PHE A 49 -3.61 16.18 1.89
CA PHE A 49 -4.39 16.62 3.06
C PHE A 49 -5.89 16.77 2.73
N ALA A 50 -6.21 17.33 1.56
CA ALA A 50 -7.61 17.48 1.13
C ALA A 50 -8.33 16.14 0.96
N MET A 51 -7.63 15.06 0.64
CA MET A 51 -8.19 13.71 0.65
C MET A 51 -8.63 13.30 2.06
N TYR A 52 -7.76 13.51 3.08
CA TYR A 52 -8.13 13.21 4.46
C TYR A 52 -9.24 14.14 4.99
N ASP A 53 -9.25 15.43 4.60
CA ASP A 53 -10.36 16.35 4.92
C ASP A 53 -11.70 15.84 4.36
N ALA A 54 -11.69 15.31 3.13
CA ALA A 54 -12.88 14.73 2.53
C ALA A 54 -13.33 13.44 3.25
N LEU A 55 -12.41 12.61 3.69
CA LEU A 55 -12.71 11.42 4.51
C LEU A 55 -13.32 11.82 5.85
N ASP A 56 -12.77 12.81 6.54
CA ASP A 56 -13.28 13.34 7.81
C ASP A 56 -14.72 13.89 7.69
N GLN A 57 -15.04 14.49 6.54
CA GLN A 57 -16.39 15.00 6.27
C GLN A 57 -17.40 13.89 5.94
N THR A 58 -16.93 12.75 5.45
CA THR A 58 -17.79 11.72 4.87
C THR A 58 -17.95 10.49 5.78
N TYR A 59 -16.89 10.10 6.49
CA TYR A 59 -16.86 8.85 7.26
C TYR A 59 -16.48 9.07 8.72
N PRO A 60 -17.13 8.36 9.66
CA PRO A 60 -16.74 8.41 11.08
C PRO A 60 -15.31 7.89 11.29
N TYR A 61 -14.47 8.67 11.97
CA TYR A 61 -13.18 8.24 12.47
C TYR A 61 -13.26 7.98 13.98
N ASN A 62 -12.88 6.77 14.41
CA ASN A 62 -13.00 6.36 15.81
C ASN A 62 -11.70 6.48 16.62
N GLY A 63 -10.69 7.17 16.07
CA GLY A 63 -9.36 7.31 16.67
C GLY A 63 -8.34 6.26 16.19
N HIS A 64 -8.76 5.22 15.45
CA HIS A 64 -7.89 4.19 14.90
C HIS A 64 -8.11 3.95 13.40
N TYR A 65 -9.36 3.99 12.94
CA TYR A 65 -9.72 3.78 11.53
C TYR A 65 -11.01 4.56 11.20
N TYR A 66 -11.22 4.79 9.91
CA TYR A 66 -12.52 5.24 9.40
C TYR A 66 -13.45 4.06 9.20
N ASP A 67 -14.71 4.21 9.60
CA ASP A 67 -15.76 3.27 9.23
C ASP A 67 -16.36 3.67 7.87
N VAL A 68 -15.93 3.00 6.83
CA VAL A 68 -16.45 3.23 5.47
C VAL A 68 -17.56 2.21 5.19
N ASN A 69 -18.78 2.51 5.69
CA ASN A 69 -19.94 1.65 5.54
C ASN A 69 -19.71 0.19 6.02
N GLY A 70 -19.01 0.03 7.14
CA GLY A 70 -18.68 -1.25 7.74
C GLY A 70 -17.38 -1.88 7.21
N LEU A 71 -16.61 -1.21 6.36
CA LEU A 71 -15.23 -1.52 6.02
C LEU A 71 -14.30 -0.67 6.88
N LYS A 72 -13.34 -1.27 7.57
CA LYS A 72 -12.33 -0.53 8.34
C LYS A 72 -11.26 0.02 7.39
N LEU A 73 -11.05 1.34 7.40
CA LEU A 73 -10.00 2.01 6.62
C LEU A 73 -8.93 2.53 7.58
N PHE A 74 -7.79 1.85 7.65
CA PHE A 74 -6.64 2.29 8.44
C PHE A 74 -5.85 3.37 7.70
N PRO A 75 -5.55 4.51 8.35
CA PRO A 75 -4.77 5.59 7.74
C PRO A 75 -3.32 5.19 7.50
N GLY A 76 -2.76 5.68 6.40
CA GLY A 76 -1.37 5.44 6.04
C GLY A 76 -0.92 6.28 4.85
N MET A 77 0.30 6.03 4.39
CA MET A 77 0.87 6.60 3.18
C MET A 77 1.99 5.72 2.64
N GLU A 78 2.25 5.80 1.34
CA GLU A 78 3.42 5.23 0.68
C GLU A 78 4.44 6.35 0.41
N VAL A 79 5.66 6.17 0.90
CA VAL A 79 6.73 7.18 0.83
C VAL A 79 7.86 6.69 -0.07
N ASP A 80 8.17 7.48 -1.11
CA ASP A 80 9.38 7.31 -1.93
C ASP A 80 10.62 7.72 -1.10
N ILE A 81 11.72 6.95 -1.14
CA ILE A 81 12.98 7.25 -0.45
C ILE A 81 14.10 7.58 -1.43
N ALA A 82 15.10 8.34 -0.96
CA ALA A 82 16.21 8.82 -1.80
C ALA A 82 17.04 7.70 -2.41
N GLU A 83 17.19 6.58 -1.72
CA GLU A 83 17.98 5.40 -2.13
C GLU A 83 17.25 4.50 -3.14
N THR A 84 16.06 4.88 -3.58
CA THR A 84 15.18 4.11 -4.46
C THR A 84 14.45 2.98 -3.75
N GLY A 85 13.21 3.21 -3.40
CA GLY A 85 12.32 2.26 -2.71
C GLY A 85 11.06 2.94 -2.23
N HIS A 86 10.06 2.15 -1.86
CA HIS A 86 8.84 2.67 -1.27
C HIS A 86 8.62 2.04 0.11
N ILE A 87 8.19 2.85 1.06
CA ILE A 87 7.88 2.42 2.42
C ILE A 87 6.44 2.79 2.74
N LEU A 88 5.64 1.79 3.11
CA LEU A 88 4.30 2.03 3.63
C LEU A 88 4.42 2.40 5.11
N LEU A 89 3.79 3.49 5.48
CA LEU A 89 3.66 3.94 6.86
C LEU A 89 2.17 3.92 7.22
N ILE A 90 1.80 3.12 8.22
CA ILE A 90 0.41 2.95 8.66
C ILE A 90 0.33 3.28 10.15
N GLY A 91 -0.69 4.03 10.57
CA GLY A 91 -0.84 4.42 11.97
C GLY A 91 -2.09 5.24 12.24
N LEU A 92 -2.10 5.93 13.37
CA LEU A 92 -3.15 6.91 13.65
C LEU A 92 -3.11 8.04 12.62
N LYS A 93 -4.27 8.52 12.21
CA LYS A 93 -4.39 9.61 11.23
C LYS A 93 -3.51 10.80 11.58
N GLU A 94 -3.54 11.22 12.84
CA GLU A 94 -2.78 12.37 13.33
C GLU A 94 -1.28 12.19 13.12
N ASN A 95 -0.76 11.00 13.36
CA ASN A 95 0.65 10.67 13.19
C ASN A 95 1.04 10.59 11.70
N VAL A 96 0.17 10.01 10.87
CA VAL A 96 0.35 9.96 9.41
C VAL A 96 0.40 11.38 8.84
N LEU A 97 -0.54 12.25 9.21
CA LEU A 97 -0.59 13.64 8.73
C LEU A 97 0.58 14.46 9.26
N ALA A 98 1.03 14.25 10.51
CA ALA A 98 2.19 14.92 11.08
C ALA A 98 3.46 14.56 10.30
N VAL A 99 3.71 13.28 10.06
CA VAL A 99 4.88 12.84 9.26
C VAL A 99 4.76 13.35 7.83
N ARG A 100 3.57 13.30 7.22
CA ARG A 100 3.38 13.87 5.87
C ARG A 100 3.74 15.36 5.79
N ALA A 101 3.39 16.15 6.81
CA ALA A 101 3.75 17.57 6.87
C ALA A 101 5.27 17.78 6.97
N LEU A 102 5.98 16.94 7.74
CA LEU A 102 7.44 16.98 7.83
C LEU A 102 8.13 16.61 6.50
N LEU A 103 7.44 15.87 5.62
CA LEU A 103 7.94 15.46 4.30
C LEU A 103 7.66 16.48 3.19
N ASP A 104 7.18 17.69 3.48
CA ASP A 104 6.75 18.66 2.45
C ASP A 104 7.90 19.06 1.51
N GLU A 105 9.12 19.21 2.02
CA GLU A 105 10.31 19.52 1.22
C GLU A 105 10.84 18.32 0.43
N HIS A 106 10.36 17.10 0.74
CA HIS A 106 10.81 15.83 0.14
C HIS A 106 9.87 15.26 -0.92
N THR A 107 8.92 16.03 -1.45
CA THR A 107 7.88 15.53 -2.36
C THR A 107 8.32 15.40 -3.82
N GLN A 108 9.47 15.97 -4.17
CA GLN A 108 9.96 15.99 -5.55
C GLN A 108 11.02 14.92 -5.81
N GLU A 109 10.97 14.31 -7.01
CA GLU A 109 12.02 13.41 -7.46
C GLU A 109 13.39 14.10 -7.41
N GLY A 110 14.39 13.40 -6.87
CA GLY A 110 15.73 13.95 -6.61
C GLY A 110 15.89 14.65 -5.26
N ASN A 111 14.80 14.85 -4.50
CA ASN A 111 14.83 15.39 -3.13
C ASN A 111 14.03 14.52 -2.14
N PHE A 112 13.83 13.24 -2.45
CA PHE A 112 13.16 12.32 -1.52
C PHE A 112 13.97 12.18 -0.22
N ILE A 113 13.27 11.86 0.86
CA ILE A 113 13.88 11.70 2.18
C ILE A 113 14.85 10.50 2.21
N PRO A 114 16.04 10.61 2.82
CA PRO A 114 16.91 9.45 3.06
C PRO A 114 16.21 8.40 3.93
N PHE A 115 16.38 7.12 3.58
CA PHE A 115 15.70 6.01 4.24
C PHE A 115 15.87 5.99 5.75
N LYS A 116 17.11 6.21 6.24
CA LYS A 116 17.37 6.28 7.68
C LYS A 116 16.55 7.36 8.37
N GLN A 117 16.44 8.55 7.76
CA GLN A 117 15.68 9.66 8.36
C GLN A 117 14.18 9.35 8.39
N LEU A 118 13.64 8.72 7.34
CA LEU A 118 12.25 8.27 7.32
C LEU A 118 11.97 7.26 8.44
N LEU A 119 12.88 6.31 8.65
CA LEU A 119 12.74 5.32 9.74
C LEU A 119 12.77 5.97 11.11
N ASP A 120 13.68 6.94 11.35
CA ASP A 120 13.76 7.70 12.60
C ASP A 120 12.44 8.45 12.85
N MET A 121 11.92 9.13 11.84
CA MET A 121 10.65 9.88 11.90
C MET A 121 9.44 8.96 12.13
N ALA A 122 9.40 7.80 11.47
CA ALA A 122 8.35 6.81 11.66
C ALA A 122 8.34 6.20 13.07
N ASP A 123 9.53 5.97 13.65
CA ASP A 123 9.68 5.49 15.03
C ASP A 123 9.18 6.53 16.05
N GLU A 124 9.55 7.82 15.87
CA GLU A 124 9.09 8.92 16.73
C GLU A 124 7.56 9.09 16.74
N HIS A 125 6.90 8.76 15.61
CA HIS A 125 5.45 8.88 15.45
C HIS A 125 4.71 7.55 15.56
N ASN A 126 5.37 6.47 16.00
CA ASN A 126 4.78 5.14 16.19
C ASN A 126 4.05 4.60 14.94
N LEU A 127 4.59 4.84 13.74
CA LEU A 127 4.04 4.31 12.50
C LEU A 127 4.55 2.89 12.22
N TRP A 128 3.69 2.03 11.70
CA TRP A 128 4.03 0.72 11.19
C TRP A 128 4.73 0.85 9.85
N LYS A 129 5.93 0.25 9.71
CA LYS A 129 6.83 0.42 8.57
C LYS A 129 6.89 -0.86 7.75
N ILE A 130 6.39 -0.83 6.52
CA ILE A 130 6.38 -1.99 5.62
C ILE A 130 7.18 -1.65 4.36
N GLY A 131 8.15 -2.48 4.01
CA GLY A 131 8.90 -2.36 2.77
C GLY A 131 8.02 -2.80 1.59
N ALA A 132 7.60 -1.85 0.74
CA ALA A 132 6.73 -2.13 -0.38
C ALA A 132 7.48 -2.83 -1.53
N HIS A 133 6.83 -3.85 -2.15
CA HIS A 133 7.30 -4.54 -3.36
C HIS A 133 8.84 -4.61 -3.53
N PRO A 134 9.58 -5.25 -2.59
CA PRO A 134 11.02 -5.09 -2.43
C PRO A 134 11.86 -5.55 -3.63
N PHE A 135 11.31 -6.36 -4.52
CA PHE A 135 12.00 -6.86 -5.72
C PHE A 135 11.54 -6.22 -7.02
N ARG A 136 10.76 -5.12 -6.95
CA ARG A 136 10.36 -4.36 -8.14
C ARG A 136 11.58 -3.69 -8.77
N THR A 137 11.75 -3.88 -10.09
CA THR A 137 12.94 -3.42 -10.81
C THR A 137 13.11 -1.91 -10.76
N SER A 138 12.01 -1.15 -10.81
CA SER A 138 12.02 0.32 -10.73
C SER A 138 12.36 0.85 -9.33
N THR A 139 12.10 0.07 -8.28
CA THR A 139 12.26 0.46 -6.88
C THR A 139 12.84 -0.69 -6.03
N PRO A 140 14.09 -1.14 -6.31
CA PRO A 140 14.67 -2.38 -5.77
C PRO A 140 15.10 -2.26 -4.30
N LEU A 141 14.15 -2.17 -3.39
CA LEU A 141 14.35 -2.01 -1.94
C LEU A 141 15.27 -3.08 -1.34
N HIS A 142 15.22 -4.32 -1.88
CA HIS A 142 16.04 -5.45 -1.41
C HIS A 142 17.56 -5.23 -1.51
N GLN A 143 18.01 -4.21 -2.26
CA GLN A 143 19.44 -3.90 -2.44
C GLN A 143 19.99 -2.94 -1.38
N LEU A 144 19.14 -2.42 -0.49
CA LEU A 144 19.54 -1.46 0.51
C LEU A 144 20.26 -2.11 1.69
N ASP A 145 20.86 -1.29 2.55
CA ASP A 145 21.59 -1.72 3.74
C ASP A 145 20.72 -2.63 4.61
N PRO A 146 21.14 -3.90 4.85
CA PRO A 146 20.39 -4.83 5.70
C PRO A 146 20.12 -4.29 7.10
N ALA A 147 21.01 -3.47 7.67
CA ALA A 147 20.82 -2.89 8.99
C ALA A 147 19.65 -1.89 9.03
N LEU A 148 19.41 -1.17 7.93
CA LEU A 148 18.24 -0.31 7.80
C LEU A 148 16.97 -1.12 7.49
N LEU A 149 17.08 -2.14 6.64
CA LEU A 149 15.95 -3.02 6.31
C LEU A 149 15.42 -3.76 7.55
N GLN A 150 16.30 -4.13 8.50
CA GLN A 150 15.91 -4.76 9.77
C GLN A 150 15.12 -3.83 10.71
N ARG A 151 15.03 -2.53 10.42
CA ARG A 151 14.17 -1.58 11.14
C ARG A 151 12.74 -1.54 10.62
N LEU A 152 12.47 -2.18 9.49
CA LEU A 152 11.10 -2.39 9.01
C LEU A 152 10.37 -3.40 9.90
N ASP A 153 9.06 -3.46 9.77
CA ASP A 153 8.22 -4.39 10.52
C ASP A 153 7.72 -5.57 9.65
N ALA A 154 7.71 -5.40 8.31
CA ALA A 154 7.28 -6.43 7.36
C ALA A 154 7.73 -6.08 5.92
N PHE A 155 7.57 -7.04 4.98
CA PHE A 155 7.69 -6.82 3.53
C PHE A 155 6.39 -7.16 2.81
N ASP A 156 6.10 -6.42 1.73
CA ASP A 156 4.88 -6.52 0.93
C ASP A 156 5.02 -7.57 -0.20
N PHE A 157 4.24 -8.64 -0.11
CA PHE A 157 4.00 -9.61 -1.17
C PHE A 157 2.98 -9.03 -2.15
N ASN A 158 3.47 -8.22 -3.07
CA ASN A 158 2.66 -7.33 -3.90
C ASN A 158 2.00 -8.06 -5.08
N ALA A 159 0.70 -7.78 -5.29
CA ALA A 159 -0.07 -8.44 -6.33
C ALA A 159 0.45 -8.18 -7.75
N LYS A 160 0.94 -6.98 -8.05
CA LYS A 160 1.50 -6.66 -9.38
C LYS A 160 2.80 -7.41 -9.64
N ASP A 161 3.67 -7.51 -8.62
CA ASP A 161 4.93 -8.25 -8.74
C ASP A 161 4.70 -9.75 -8.86
N ILE A 162 3.72 -10.30 -8.13
CA ILE A 162 3.28 -11.69 -8.27
C ILE A 162 2.72 -11.95 -9.68
N TYR A 163 1.93 -11.02 -10.21
CA TYR A 163 1.40 -11.11 -11.58
C TYR A 163 2.51 -11.15 -12.63
N MET A 164 3.53 -10.29 -12.46
CA MET A 164 4.65 -10.16 -13.41
C MET A 164 5.60 -11.35 -13.38
N GLN A 165 5.92 -11.87 -12.20
CA GLN A 165 6.97 -12.85 -11.99
C GLN A 165 6.44 -14.27 -11.77
N GLY A 166 5.14 -14.40 -11.47
CA GLY A 166 4.52 -15.65 -11.05
C GLY A 166 4.58 -15.83 -9.53
N VAL A 167 3.51 -16.43 -8.96
CA VAL A 167 3.31 -16.60 -7.51
C VAL A 167 4.49 -17.32 -6.86
N GLU A 168 4.84 -18.51 -7.37
CA GLU A 168 5.91 -19.32 -6.77
C GLU A 168 7.29 -18.70 -6.95
N THR A 169 7.55 -18.08 -8.10
CA THR A 169 8.82 -17.40 -8.36
C THR A 169 9.01 -16.24 -7.36
N TYR A 170 8.01 -15.37 -7.22
CA TYR A 170 8.10 -14.23 -6.32
C TYR A 170 8.16 -14.65 -4.85
N LYS A 171 7.39 -15.68 -4.46
CA LYS A 171 7.44 -16.27 -3.12
C LYS A 171 8.83 -16.80 -2.79
N ASN A 172 9.49 -17.48 -3.72
CA ASN A 172 10.86 -18.01 -3.56
C ASN A 172 11.93 -16.90 -3.48
N LEU A 173 11.62 -15.67 -3.90
CA LEU A 173 12.49 -14.51 -3.72
C LEU A 173 12.27 -13.84 -2.36
N ILE A 174 11.02 -13.50 -2.05
CA ILE A 174 10.70 -12.66 -0.89
C ILE A 174 10.79 -13.42 0.43
N THR A 175 10.40 -14.69 0.48
CA THR A 175 10.38 -15.46 1.74
C THR A 175 11.77 -15.63 2.34
N PRO A 176 12.79 -16.16 1.61
CA PRO A 176 14.13 -16.29 2.17
C PRO A 176 14.78 -14.93 2.49
N PHE A 177 14.44 -13.90 1.73
CA PHE A 177 14.92 -12.54 1.99
C PHE A 177 14.37 -11.99 3.31
N ALA A 178 13.07 -12.10 3.52
CA ALA A 178 12.41 -11.64 4.75
C ALA A 178 12.88 -12.46 5.97
N GLU A 179 12.97 -13.78 5.85
CA GLU A 179 13.46 -14.68 6.90
C GLU A 179 14.90 -14.33 7.33
N LYS A 180 15.79 -14.04 6.37
CA LYS A 180 17.17 -13.62 6.65
C LYS A 180 17.23 -12.34 7.49
N LEU A 181 16.24 -11.45 7.33
CA LEU A 181 16.13 -10.19 8.07
C LEU A 181 15.29 -10.33 9.34
N GLY A 182 14.66 -11.49 9.58
CA GLY A 182 13.78 -11.73 10.72
C GLY A 182 12.42 -11.05 10.61
N MET A 183 11.97 -10.78 9.36
CA MET A 183 10.73 -10.03 9.08
C MET A 183 9.62 -10.92 8.55
N PRO A 184 8.36 -10.67 8.92
CA PRO A 184 7.20 -11.30 8.28
C PRO A 184 6.98 -10.73 6.87
N VAL A 185 6.22 -11.48 6.07
CA VAL A 185 5.73 -11.06 4.76
C VAL A 185 4.21 -10.86 4.85
N ILE A 186 3.71 -9.74 4.37
CA ILE A 186 2.28 -9.41 4.29
C ILE A 186 1.83 -9.24 2.84
N ALA A 187 0.54 -9.30 2.58
CA ALA A 187 0.00 -9.10 1.24
C ALA A 187 -0.52 -7.67 1.03
N GLY A 188 -0.23 -7.12 -0.15
CA GLY A 188 -0.75 -5.85 -0.61
C GLY A 188 -1.13 -5.89 -2.09
N SER A 189 -2.32 -5.39 -2.44
CA SER A 189 -2.75 -5.37 -3.84
C SER A 189 -2.12 -4.24 -4.65
N ASP A 190 -1.76 -3.13 -4.02
CA ASP A 190 -1.32 -1.88 -4.69
C ASP A 190 -2.42 -1.36 -5.65
N SER A 191 -3.68 -1.52 -5.20
CA SER A 191 -4.87 -1.15 -5.98
C SER A 191 -4.99 0.36 -6.13
N HIS A 192 -5.22 0.82 -7.39
CA HIS A 192 -5.56 2.21 -7.72
C HIS A 192 -6.97 2.31 -8.33
N GLN A 193 -7.67 1.19 -8.39
CA GLN A 193 -9.02 1.09 -8.92
C GLN A 193 -9.68 -0.26 -8.52
N CYS A 194 -11.00 -0.34 -8.64
CA CYS A 194 -11.84 -1.36 -8.01
C CYS A 194 -11.54 -2.83 -8.41
N LEU A 195 -11.09 -3.11 -9.65
CA LEU A 195 -10.96 -4.49 -10.16
C LEU A 195 -9.84 -5.31 -9.52
N GLN A 196 -8.90 -4.68 -8.79
CA GLN A 196 -7.75 -5.36 -8.22
C GLN A 196 -7.98 -5.88 -6.80
N TYR A 197 -9.01 -5.37 -6.10
CA TYR A 197 -9.31 -5.81 -4.74
C TYR A 197 -9.57 -7.31 -4.64
N GLY A 198 -9.07 -7.93 -3.56
CA GLY A 198 -9.15 -9.36 -3.35
C GLY A 198 -8.27 -10.18 -4.31
N SER A 199 -7.28 -9.56 -4.99
CA SER A 199 -6.25 -10.30 -5.76
C SER A 199 -5.27 -11.01 -4.82
N VAL A 200 -4.91 -10.36 -3.71
CA VAL A 200 -4.19 -10.92 -2.56
C VAL A 200 -4.83 -10.39 -1.28
N VAL A 201 -4.80 -11.18 -0.21
CA VAL A 201 -5.46 -10.84 1.06
C VAL A 201 -4.65 -11.41 2.21
N ASN A 202 -4.49 -10.64 3.30
CA ASN A 202 -4.09 -11.17 4.60
C ASN A 202 -5.35 -11.63 5.34
N ARG A 203 -5.46 -12.93 5.60
CA ARG A 203 -6.53 -13.52 6.40
C ARG A 203 -6.07 -13.67 7.83
N LEU A 204 -6.42 -12.70 8.68
CA LEU A 204 -6.13 -12.72 10.10
C LEU A 204 -7.09 -13.67 10.84
N GLN A 205 -6.60 -14.39 11.85
CA GLN A 205 -7.42 -15.29 12.68
C GLN A 205 -8.50 -14.51 13.44
N ASP A 206 -8.14 -13.37 14.00
CA ASP A 206 -9.03 -12.50 14.75
C ASP A 206 -9.35 -11.18 14.02
N SER A 207 -10.35 -10.45 14.51
CA SER A 207 -10.66 -9.10 14.05
C SER A 207 -9.81 -8.10 14.83
N CYS A 208 -9.07 -7.28 14.10
CA CYS A 208 -8.27 -6.18 14.68
C CYS A 208 -9.02 -4.85 14.52
N SER A 209 -8.84 -3.96 15.49
CA SER A 209 -9.43 -2.61 15.51
C SER A 209 -8.39 -1.51 15.72
N THR A 210 -7.13 -1.88 15.93
CA THR A 210 -6.01 -0.96 16.03
C THR A 210 -4.84 -1.43 15.16
N VAL A 211 -3.91 -0.55 14.84
CA VAL A 211 -2.69 -0.90 14.11
C VAL A 211 -1.77 -1.77 14.97
N GLU A 212 -1.77 -1.56 16.29
CA GLU A 212 -1.02 -2.38 17.25
C GLU A 212 -1.50 -3.83 17.24
N GLU A 213 -2.82 -4.06 17.23
CA GLU A 213 -3.40 -5.41 17.11
C GLU A 213 -3.02 -6.06 15.77
N LEU A 214 -3.02 -5.29 14.65
CA LEU A 214 -2.56 -5.77 13.35
C LEU A 214 -1.10 -6.19 13.40
N LYS A 215 -0.22 -5.33 13.93
CA LYS A 215 1.22 -5.61 14.08
C LYS A 215 1.46 -6.87 14.91
N GLU A 216 0.77 -7.01 16.03
CA GLU A 216 0.92 -8.17 16.92
C GLU A 216 0.44 -9.46 16.24
N ALA A 217 -0.72 -9.45 15.58
CA ALA A 217 -1.23 -10.60 14.84
C ALA A 217 -0.25 -11.06 13.74
N ILE A 218 0.33 -10.12 12.97
CA ILE A 218 1.33 -10.41 11.95
C ILE A 218 2.62 -10.95 12.57
N LYS A 219 3.11 -10.32 13.63
CA LYS A 219 4.33 -10.75 14.34
C LYS A 219 4.22 -12.14 14.94
N GLN A 220 3.05 -12.50 15.44
CA GLN A 220 2.76 -13.84 16.00
C GLN A 220 2.48 -14.90 14.93
N GLY A 221 2.38 -14.53 13.65
CA GLY A 221 2.03 -15.46 12.57
C GLY A 221 0.55 -15.87 12.59
N ASN A 222 -0.33 -15.12 13.24
CA ASN A 222 -1.77 -15.39 13.35
C ASN A 222 -2.54 -14.94 12.10
N TYR A 223 -1.97 -15.23 10.93
CA TYR A 223 -2.56 -14.88 9.63
C TYR A 223 -2.07 -15.81 8.53
N GLU A 224 -2.78 -15.79 7.42
CA GLU A 224 -2.40 -16.46 6.17
C GLU A 224 -2.51 -15.49 5.01
N ILE A 225 -1.59 -15.60 4.04
CA ILE A 225 -1.69 -14.88 2.77
C ILE A 225 -2.48 -15.75 1.80
N GLU A 226 -3.61 -15.22 1.33
CA GLU A 226 -4.41 -15.84 0.27
C GLU A 226 -4.15 -15.12 -1.05
N VAL A 227 -3.80 -15.89 -2.09
CA VAL A 227 -3.69 -15.41 -3.46
C VAL A 227 -4.92 -15.90 -4.23
N SER A 228 -5.65 -14.97 -4.81
CA SER A 228 -6.85 -15.29 -5.59
C SER A 228 -6.52 -16.16 -6.79
N PRO A 229 -7.30 -17.21 -7.10
CA PRO A 229 -7.18 -17.94 -8.36
C PRO A 229 -7.44 -17.06 -9.59
N CYS A 230 -8.10 -15.91 -9.39
CA CYS A 230 -8.34 -14.88 -10.41
C CYS A 230 -7.30 -13.75 -10.40
N LEU A 231 -6.16 -13.88 -9.68
CA LEU A 231 -5.11 -12.85 -9.58
C LEU A 231 -4.75 -12.28 -10.96
N HIS A 232 -4.44 -13.17 -11.91
CA HIS A 232 -4.02 -12.76 -13.25
C HIS A 232 -5.07 -11.91 -13.96
N THR A 233 -6.34 -12.32 -13.93
CA THR A 233 -7.44 -11.58 -14.56
C THR A 233 -7.68 -10.25 -13.85
N LYS A 234 -7.68 -10.23 -12.52
CA LYS A 234 -7.89 -9.03 -11.71
C LYS A 234 -6.81 -7.96 -11.97
N VAL A 235 -5.54 -8.35 -11.88
CA VAL A 235 -4.42 -7.41 -12.09
C VAL A 235 -4.39 -6.94 -13.54
N LYS A 236 -4.52 -7.85 -14.52
CA LYS A 236 -4.54 -7.49 -15.93
C LYS A 236 -5.68 -6.51 -16.26
N ALA A 237 -6.89 -6.80 -15.82
CA ALA A 237 -8.06 -5.92 -16.03
C ALA A 237 -7.85 -4.55 -15.38
N SER A 238 -7.29 -4.54 -14.16
CA SER A 238 -6.94 -3.33 -13.42
C SER A 238 -5.94 -2.45 -14.19
N VAL A 239 -4.86 -3.02 -14.69
CA VAL A 239 -3.84 -2.30 -15.47
C VAL A 239 -4.43 -1.72 -16.75
N MET A 240 -5.22 -2.51 -17.48
CA MET A 240 -5.89 -2.04 -18.71
C MET A 240 -6.87 -0.91 -18.42
N MET A 241 -7.71 -1.05 -17.38
CA MET A 241 -8.67 -0.02 -16.99
C MET A 241 -7.97 1.26 -16.53
N LYS A 242 -6.93 1.15 -15.69
CA LYS A 242 -6.14 2.31 -15.23
C LYS A 242 -5.55 3.07 -16.43
N LYS A 243 -5.01 2.35 -17.42
CA LYS A 243 -4.47 2.94 -18.65
C LYS A 243 -5.54 3.70 -19.44
N LEU A 244 -6.72 3.11 -19.62
CA LEU A 244 -7.85 3.74 -20.32
C LEU A 244 -8.35 4.99 -19.59
N LEU A 245 -8.53 4.90 -18.27
CA LEU A 245 -8.98 6.03 -17.45
C LEU A 245 -7.97 7.19 -17.48
N LYS A 246 -6.66 6.90 -17.40
CA LYS A 246 -5.61 7.93 -17.54
C LYS A 246 -5.67 8.61 -18.90
N GLN A 247 -5.86 7.87 -19.99
CA GLN A 247 -6.01 8.45 -21.33
C GLN A 247 -7.22 9.38 -21.41
N LEU A 248 -8.36 9.01 -20.79
CA LEU A 248 -9.57 9.84 -20.77
C LEU A 248 -9.38 11.17 -20.02
N ILE A 249 -8.53 11.19 -18.98
CA ILE A 249 -8.22 12.41 -18.22
C ILE A 249 -6.94 13.14 -18.71
N GLY A 250 -6.36 12.68 -19.84
CA GLY A 250 -5.18 13.32 -20.45
C GLY A 250 -3.86 13.04 -19.73
N GLU A 251 -3.77 12.01 -18.88
CA GLU A 251 -2.55 11.58 -18.22
C GLU A 251 -1.77 10.55 -19.04
N ALA A 252 -0.44 10.72 -19.12
CA ALA A 252 0.44 9.71 -19.70
C ALA A 252 0.60 8.49 -18.77
N PRO A 253 0.80 7.26 -19.30
CA PRO A 253 1.11 6.09 -18.49
C PRO A 253 2.44 6.26 -17.76
N SER A 254 2.56 5.71 -16.56
CA SER A 254 3.83 5.63 -15.83
C SER A 254 4.77 4.58 -16.46
N ARG A 255 6.07 4.59 -16.05
CA ARG A 255 7.04 3.57 -16.52
C ARG A 255 6.57 2.15 -16.20
N ASP A 256 6.13 1.91 -14.97
CA ASP A 256 5.65 0.59 -14.54
C ASP A 256 4.41 0.14 -15.33
N GLU A 257 3.50 1.06 -15.65
CA GLU A 257 2.32 0.76 -16.48
C GLU A 257 2.70 0.48 -17.94
N ALA A 258 3.77 1.08 -18.44
CA ALA A 258 4.28 0.79 -19.78
C ALA A 258 4.87 -0.64 -19.84
N GLU A 259 5.67 -1.04 -18.85
CA GLU A 259 6.22 -2.40 -18.75
C GLU A 259 5.12 -3.46 -18.61
N LEU A 260 4.12 -3.22 -17.75
CA LEU A 260 2.95 -4.09 -17.59
C LEU A 260 2.11 -4.23 -18.87
N GLY A 261 2.05 -3.19 -19.69
CA GLY A 261 1.29 -3.16 -20.95
C GLY A 261 1.94 -3.93 -22.11
N TYR A 262 3.23 -4.23 -22.06
CA TYR A 262 3.92 -5.03 -23.09
C TYR A 262 3.79 -6.54 -22.88
N MET A 263 3.41 -7.00 -21.69
CA MET A 263 3.18 -8.42 -21.38
C MET A 263 1.71 -8.85 -21.51
N ALA A 264 0.83 -7.95 -21.91
CA ALA A 264 -0.58 -8.17 -22.21
C ALA A 264 -0.79 -8.27 -23.74
#